data_bc1b4e89159c7b67ba9a3940615e147a
#
_entry.id   bc1b4e89159c7b67ba9a3940615e147a
#
_cell.length_a   1.000
_cell.length_b   1.000
_cell.length_c   1.000
_cell.angle_alpha   90.00
_cell.angle_beta   90.00
_cell.angle_gamma   90.00
#
_symmetry.space_group_name_H-M   'P 1'
#
loop_
_entity.id
_entity.type
_entity.pdbx_description
1 polymer ?
#
loop_
_entity_poly.entity_id
_entity_poly.type
_entity_poly.pdbx_seq_one_letter_code
_entity_poly.pdbx_strand_id
1 'polypeptide(L)'
;MTNDIIIIARHGKPELSRKVRLNWKEYREWWLKYQISGLKKDQKVPKRLKKWAEKSDIVISSSLLRARESATLASGREPDFIYEDLVEAPLPSPYLGSIKIRPKSWGTWSRIAWYFGWSDGMESHKSARVRADNMSGILANHSKGGKIIYVSGHGWFNRMLKGSLKKQGWKCKSQNGDLHWSHRRFERPTQKLVKNGN
;
A
#
# COMPACT_ATOMS: atom_id res chain seq x y z
N MET A 1 0.93 22.87 19.09
CA MET A 1 1.25 22.72 17.65
C MET A 1 0.51 21.50 17.12
N THR A 2 -0.25 21.65 16.06
CA THR A 2 -0.91 20.53 15.39
C THR A 2 0.05 19.80 14.45
N ASN A 3 -0.13 18.52 14.25
CA ASN A 3 0.65 17.72 13.30
C ASN A 3 -0.23 17.29 12.14
N ASP A 4 0.32 17.30 10.94
CA ASP A 4 -0.20 16.55 9.81
C ASP A 4 0.06 15.07 10.07
N ILE A 5 -0.93 14.20 9.80
CA ILE A 5 -0.83 12.78 10.11
C ILE A 5 -1.20 11.94 8.89
N ILE A 6 -0.33 11.00 8.54
CA ILE A 6 -0.56 10.01 7.48
C ILE A 6 -0.50 8.61 8.10
N ILE A 7 -1.57 7.84 7.95
CA ILE A 7 -1.66 6.45 8.40
C ILE A 7 -1.76 5.57 7.16
N ILE A 8 -0.70 4.85 6.84
CA ILE A 8 -0.67 3.90 5.72
C ILE A 8 -0.89 2.51 6.25
N ALA A 9 -1.91 1.81 5.76
CA ALA A 9 -2.22 0.44 6.11
C ALA A 9 -2.11 -0.50 4.89
N ARG A 10 -1.71 -1.73 5.12
CA ARG A 10 -1.84 -2.78 4.13
C ARG A 10 -3.25 -3.36 4.18
N HIS A 11 -3.84 -3.62 3.01
CA HIS A 11 -5.13 -4.28 2.88
C HIS A 11 -5.23 -5.56 3.75
N GLY A 12 -6.43 -5.97 4.07
CA GLY A 12 -6.75 -7.21 4.76
C GLY A 12 -6.37 -8.46 3.94
N LYS A 13 -6.64 -9.64 4.49
CA LYS A 13 -6.30 -10.90 3.82
C LYS A 13 -7.20 -11.09 2.60
N PRO A 14 -6.63 -11.26 1.38
CA PRO A 14 -7.42 -11.57 0.19
C PRO A 14 -8.08 -12.95 0.26
N GLU A 15 -9.16 -13.11 -0.47
CA GLU A 15 -9.90 -14.37 -0.56
C GLU A 15 -9.06 -15.46 -1.23
N LEU A 16 -8.32 -15.09 -2.28
CA LEU A 16 -7.53 -16.04 -3.05
C LEU A 16 -6.46 -16.74 -2.19
N SER A 17 -6.46 -18.06 -2.22
CA SER A 17 -5.55 -18.90 -1.43
C SER A 17 -4.09 -18.74 -1.87
N ARG A 18 -3.18 -18.62 -0.89
CA ARG A 18 -1.72 -18.64 -1.09
C ARG A 18 -1.08 -19.97 -0.70
N LYS A 19 -1.89 -21.00 -0.43
CA LYS A 19 -1.41 -22.34 -0.02
C LYS A 19 -1.16 -23.29 -1.21
N VAL A 20 -1.37 -22.84 -2.44
CA VAL A 20 -1.12 -23.58 -3.68
C VAL A 20 0.37 -23.64 -4.02
N ARG A 21 0.79 -24.66 -4.81
CA ARG A 21 2.11 -24.74 -5.42
C ARG A 21 1.97 -24.54 -6.92
N LEU A 22 2.74 -23.63 -7.49
CA LEU A 22 2.60 -23.16 -8.86
C LEU A 22 3.96 -23.13 -9.54
N ASN A 23 4.04 -23.49 -10.82
CA ASN A 23 5.17 -23.16 -11.67
C ASN A 23 5.07 -21.68 -12.11
N TRP A 24 6.04 -21.19 -12.90
CA TRP A 24 6.10 -19.78 -13.28
C TRP A 24 4.90 -19.32 -14.14
N LYS A 25 4.37 -20.18 -15.05
CA LYS A 25 3.18 -19.89 -15.87
C LYS A 25 1.93 -19.81 -15.00
N GLU A 26 1.71 -20.86 -14.20
CA GLU A 26 0.60 -20.93 -13.25
C GLU A 26 0.63 -19.78 -12.25
N TYR A 27 1.82 -19.30 -11.84
CA TYR A 27 1.97 -18.14 -10.97
C TYR A 27 1.56 -16.84 -11.66
N ARG A 28 1.86 -16.65 -12.96
CA ARG A 28 1.37 -15.51 -13.74
C ARG A 28 -0.16 -15.43 -13.73
N GLU A 29 -0.81 -16.52 -14.05
CA GLU A 29 -2.28 -16.60 -14.05
C GLU A 29 -2.85 -16.37 -12.64
N TRP A 30 -2.23 -16.98 -11.64
CA TRP A 30 -2.60 -16.78 -10.24
C TRP A 30 -2.45 -15.32 -9.84
N TRP A 31 -1.40 -14.64 -10.29
CA TRP A 31 -1.18 -13.23 -10.00
C TRP A 31 -2.26 -12.33 -10.61
N LEU A 32 -2.69 -12.60 -11.85
CA LEU A 32 -3.79 -11.87 -12.47
C LEU A 32 -5.09 -12.03 -11.67
N LYS A 33 -5.42 -13.26 -11.25
CA LYS A 33 -6.57 -13.53 -10.36
C LYS A 33 -6.42 -12.82 -9.01
N TYR A 34 -5.20 -12.75 -8.48
CA TYR A 34 -4.93 -12.05 -7.22
C TYR A 34 -5.14 -10.53 -7.33
N GLN A 35 -4.90 -9.93 -8.50
CA GLN A 35 -5.11 -8.51 -8.71
C GLN A 35 -6.59 -8.11 -8.59
N ILE A 36 -7.49 -8.93 -9.08
CA ILE A 36 -8.94 -8.69 -9.03
C ILE A 36 -9.61 -9.26 -7.76
N SER A 37 -8.87 -10.00 -6.94
CA SER A 37 -9.41 -10.64 -5.73
C SER A 37 -9.78 -9.60 -4.67
N GLY A 38 -10.99 -9.75 -4.11
CA GLY A 38 -11.48 -9.02 -2.95
C GLY A 38 -10.95 -9.58 -1.62
N LEU A 39 -11.50 -9.09 -0.53
CA LEU A 39 -11.18 -9.55 0.83
C LEU A 39 -11.86 -10.90 1.13
N LYS A 40 -11.17 -11.73 1.89
CA LYS A 40 -11.80 -12.87 2.56
C LYS A 40 -12.87 -12.32 3.51
N LYS A 41 -14.06 -12.94 3.52
CA LYS A 41 -15.18 -12.57 4.41
C LYS A 41 -14.81 -12.66 5.90
N ASP A 42 -15.57 -12.00 6.75
CA ASP A 42 -15.53 -12.09 8.21
C ASP A 42 -14.19 -11.72 8.87
N GLN A 43 -13.43 -10.81 8.25
CA GLN A 43 -12.20 -10.31 8.83
C GLN A 43 -12.46 -9.24 9.89
N LYS A 44 -11.68 -9.31 10.96
CA LYS A 44 -11.68 -8.25 11.99
C LYS A 44 -10.53 -7.29 11.74
N VAL A 45 -10.84 -6.02 11.61
CA VAL A 45 -9.82 -4.96 11.60
C VAL A 45 -9.22 -4.83 13.00
N PRO A 46 -7.88 -4.74 13.15
CA PRO A 46 -7.26 -4.52 14.46
C PRO A 46 -7.82 -3.25 15.12
N LYS A 47 -8.23 -3.34 16.37
CA LYS A 47 -8.92 -2.27 17.12
C LYS A 47 -8.24 -0.89 16.99
N ARG A 48 -6.91 -0.86 17.12
CA ARG A 48 -6.12 0.38 16.99
C ARG A 48 -6.22 1.00 15.60
N LEU A 49 -6.12 0.17 14.55
CA LEU A 49 -6.21 0.63 13.17
C LEU A 49 -7.62 1.14 12.85
N LYS A 50 -8.65 0.41 13.29
CA LYS A 50 -10.04 0.79 13.14
C LYS A 50 -10.29 2.17 13.76
N LYS A 51 -9.90 2.37 15.04
CA LYS A 51 -10.02 3.66 15.73
C LYS A 51 -9.34 4.82 14.98
N TRP A 52 -8.22 4.56 14.34
CA TRP A 52 -7.52 5.60 13.57
C TRP A 52 -8.21 5.88 12.23
N ALA A 53 -8.65 4.84 11.52
CA ALA A 53 -9.34 4.99 10.25
C ALA A 53 -10.70 5.71 10.41
N GLU A 54 -11.47 5.38 11.45
CA GLU A 54 -12.76 6.05 11.77
C GLU A 54 -12.59 7.53 12.11
N LYS A 55 -11.43 7.91 12.71
CA LYS A 55 -11.13 9.29 13.09
C LYS A 55 -10.40 10.09 12.01
N SER A 56 -10.16 9.51 10.85
CA SER A 56 -9.46 10.20 9.77
C SER A 56 -10.39 11.16 9.04
N ASP A 57 -9.88 12.36 8.77
CA ASP A 57 -10.58 13.39 8.00
C ASP A 57 -10.76 12.97 6.55
N ILE A 58 -9.77 12.23 6.02
CA ILE A 58 -9.75 11.76 4.64
C ILE A 58 -9.35 10.29 4.60
N VAL A 59 -10.12 9.49 3.86
CA VAL A 59 -9.85 8.08 3.57
C VAL A 59 -9.44 7.92 2.12
N ILE A 60 -8.27 7.35 1.89
CA ILE A 60 -7.69 7.13 0.57
C ILE A 60 -7.46 5.64 0.34
N SER A 61 -7.68 5.17 -0.88
CA SER A 61 -7.45 3.78 -1.24
C SER A 61 -6.74 3.63 -2.57
N SER A 62 -6.01 2.52 -2.73
CA SER A 62 -5.66 1.98 -4.03
C SER A 62 -6.92 1.54 -4.78
N SER A 63 -6.87 1.54 -6.11
CA SER A 63 -7.98 1.11 -6.97
C SER A 63 -8.31 -0.40 -6.87
N LEU A 64 -7.39 -1.23 -6.37
CA LEU A 64 -7.61 -2.67 -6.28
C LEU A 64 -8.68 -3.00 -5.23
N LEU A 65 -9.62 -3.87 -5.60
CA LEU A 65 -10.82 -4.21 -4.83
C LEU A 65 -10.51 -4.50 -3.34
N ARG A 66 -9.55 -5.37 -3.05
CA ARG A 66 -9.14 -5.68 -1.68
C ARG A 66 -8.67 -4.48 -0.84
N ALA A 67 -8.13 -3.45 -1.48
CA ALA A 67 -7.71 -2.23 -0.78
C ALA A 67 -8.90 -1.32 -0.51
N ARG A 68 -9.84 -1.19 -1.45
CA ARG A 68 -11.09 -0.45 -1.30
C ARG A 68 -11.92 -1.04 -0.18
N GLU A 69 -12.21 -2.34 -0.26
CA GLU A 69 -12.96 -3.06 0.79
C GLU A 69 -12.29 -2.96 2.16
N SER A 70 -10.93 -2.96 2.21
CA SER A 70 -10.20 -2.74 3.47
C SER A 70 -10.37 -1.33 3.99
N ALA A 71 -10.39 -0.32 3.12
CA ALA A 71 -10.63 1.06 3.51
C ALA A 71 -12.02 1.22 4.12
N THR A 72 -13.05 0.72 3.43
CA THR A 72 -14.45 0.77 3.88
C THR A 72 -14.64 0.03 5.20
N LEU A 73 -14.08 -1.19 5.31
CA LEU A 73 -14.21 -2.00 6.54
C LEU A 73 -13.50 -1.35 7.75
N ALA A 74 -12.39 -0.64 7.52
CA ALA A 74 -11.62 -0.01 8.58
C ALA A 74 -12.21 1.33 9.02
N SER A 75 -12.68 2.16 8.08
CA SER A 75 -13.18 3.51 8.35
C SER A 75 -14.70 3.59 8.61
N GLY A 76 -15.46 2.55 8.21
CA GLY A 76 -16.92 2.56 8.24
C GLY A 76 -17.56 3.37 7.11
N ARG A 77 -16.78 3.88 6.16
CA ARG A 77 -17.25 4.66 5.00
C ARG A 77 -16.42 4.39 3.75
N GLU A 78 -16.97 4.69 2.57
CA GLU A 78 -16.23 4.58 1.32
C GLU A 78 -15.03 5.54 1.29
N PRO A 79 -13.95 5.20 0.55
CA PRO A 79 -12.82 6.10 0.35
C PRO A 79 -13.24 7.41 -0.32
N ASP A 80 -12.76 8.54 0.20
CA ASP A 80 -12.97 9.85 -0.42
C ASP A 80 -12.18 9.98 -1.72
N PHE A 81 -11.01 9.32 -1.82
CA PHE A 81 -10.18 9.31 -3.02
C PHE A 81 -9.66 7.90 -3.32
N ILE A 82 -9.64 7.55 -4.59
CA ILE A 82 -9.11 6.29 -5.11
C ILE A 82 -8.00 6.62 -6.11
N TYR A 83 -6.77 6.13 -5.86
CA TYR A 83 -5.63 6.35 -6.73
C TYR A 83 -5.10 5.04 -7.32
N GLU A 84 -4.99 5.00 -8.65
CA GLU A 84 -4.32 3.89 -9.34
C GLU A 84 -2.84 3.81 -8.99
N ASP A 85 -2.21 4.95 -8.76
CA ASP A 85 -0.81 5.04 -8.36
C ASP A 85 -0.52 4.43 -6.97
N LEU A 86 -1.53 4.05 -6.21
CA LEU A 86 -1.38 3.30 -4.96
C LEU A 86 -1.36 1.78 -5.15
N VAL A 87 -1.51 1.25 -6.37
CA VAL A 87 -1.50 -0.20 -6.61
C VAL A 87 -0.16 -0.84 -6.21
N GLU A 88 -0.19 -2.15 -5.96
CA GLU A 88 1.01 -2.90 -5.59
C GLU A 88 2.06 -2.83 -6.71
N ALA A 89 3.31 -2.70 -6.36
CA ALA A 89 4.41 -2.83 -7.31
C ALA A 89 4.40 -4.24 -7.95
N PRO A 90 4.66 -4.36 -9.25
CA PRO A 90 4.50 -5.62 -9.97
C PRO A 90 5.39 -6.72 -9.42
N LEU A 91 4.99 -7.95 -9.67
CA LEU A 91 5.71 -9.18 -9.31
C LEU A 91 5.94 -10.00 -10.58
N PRO A 92 6.90 -9.61 -11.43
CA PRO A 92 7.25 -10.40 -12.60
C PRO A 92 7.66 -11.81 -12.17
N SER A 93 7.25 -12.85 -12.93
CA SER A 93 7.59 -14.24 -12.60
C SER A 93 8.81 -14.70 -13.40
N PRO A 94 10.00 -14.80 -12.77
CA PRO A 94 11.19 -15.29 -13.47
C PRO A 94 10.99 -16.74 -13.91
N TYR A 95 11.60 -17.08 -15.06
CA TYR A 95 11.56 -18.46 -15.55
C TYR A 95 12.40 -19.36 -14.65
N LEU A 96 11.75 -20.31 -13.97
CA LEU A 96 12.39 -21.32 -13.12
C LEU A 96 12.04 -22.75 -13.56
N GLY A 97 11.86 -22.96 -14.86
CA GLY A 97 11.52 -24.27 -15.41
C GLY A 97 10.20 -24.82 -14.84
N SER A 98 10.17 -26.13 -14.53
CA SER A 98 8.99 -26.83 -14.03
C SER A 98 8.81 -26.78 -12.52
N ILE A 99 9.66 -26.04 -11.79
CA ILE A 99 9.65 -25.99 -10.33
C ILE A 99 8.32 -25.39 -9.82
N LYS A 100 7.63 -26.12 -8.96
CA LYS A 100 6.38 -25.68 -8.30
C LYS A 100 6.64 -25.23 -6.87
N ILE A 101 6.49 -23.93 -6.61
CA ILE A 101 6.66 -23.32 -5.29
C ILE A 101 5.43 -22.50 -4.88
N ARG A 102 5.35 -22.12 -3.61
CA ARG A 102 4.24 -21.33 -3.09
C ARG A 102 4.29 -19.87 -3.61
N PRO A 103 3.14 -19.18 -3.75
CA PRO A 103 3.09 -17.77 -4.15
C PRO A 103 3.96 -16.85 -3.28
N LYS A 104 4.15 -17.18 -2.00
CA LYS A 104 5.05 -16.43 -1.12
C LYS A 104 6.51 -16.50 -1.60
N SER A 105 6.98 -17.68 -1.97
CA SER A 105 8.34 -17.88 -2.49
C SER A 105 8.50 -17.25 -3.88
N TRP A 106 7.49 -17.39 -4.74
CA TRP A 106 7.45 -16.67 -6.03
C TRP A 106 7.59 -15.15 -5.80
N GLY A 107 6.83 -14.58 -4.87
CA GLY A 107 6.93 -13.16 -4.55
C GLY A 107 8.34 -12.74 -4.09
N THR A 108 9.08 -13.58 -3.40
CA THR A 108 10.48 -13.32 -3.01
C THR A 108 11.40 -13.29 -4.22
N TRP A 109 11.37 -14.35 -5.06
CA TRP A 109 12.19 -14.41 -6.27
C TRP A 109 11.87 -13.30 -7.26
N SER A 110 10.58 -13.01 -7.47
CA SER A 110 10.14 -11.89 -8.29
C SER A 110 10.71 -10.56 -7.78
N ARG A 111 10.72 -10.32 -6.47
CA ARG A 111 11.29 -9.09 -5.90
C ARG A 111 12.80 -8.99 -6.07
N ILE A 112 13.51 -10.10 -5.91
CA ILE A 112 14.96 -10.13 -6.15
C ILE A 112 15.23 -9.79 -7.62
N ALA A 113 14.60 -10.48 -8.57
CA ALA A 113 14.78 -10.23 -9.99
C ALA A 113 14.41 -8.77 -10.35
N TRP A 114 13.28 -8.27 -9.85
CA TRP A 114 12.82 -6.91 -10.10
C TRP A 114 13.77 -5.84 -9.52
N TYR A 115 14.34 -6.08 -8.35
CA TYR A 115 15.32 -5.19 -7.73
C TYR A 115 16.60 -5.08 -8.57
N PHE A 116 17.01 -6.18 -9.22
CA PHE A 116 18.14 -6.22 -10.15
C PHE A 116 17.78 -5.80 -11.59
N GLY A 117 16.60 -5.19 -11.78
CA GLY A 117 16.21 -4.56 -13.05
C GLY A 117 15.39 -5.43 -14.00
N TRP A 118 15.10 -6.71 -13.63
CA TRP A 118 14.26 -7.54 -14.47
C TRP A 118 12.76 -7.26 -14.21
N SER A 119 12.09 -6.66 -15.17
CA SER A 119 10.69 -6.22 -15.02
C SER A 119 9.69 -6.99 -15.89
N ASP A 120 10.13 -7.84 -16.80
CA ASP A 120 9.27 -8.62 -17.72
C ASP A 120 8.23 -7.75 -18.45
N GLY A 121 8.65 -6.57 -18.94
CA GLY A 121 7.77 -5.61 -19.60
C GLY A 121 6.83 -4.83 -18.67
N MET A 122 6.84 -5.11 -17.36
CA MET A 122 6.06 -4.37 -16.36
C MET A 122 6.81 -3.13 -15.85
N GLU A 123 6.19 -2.40 -14.92
CA GLU A 123 6.81 -1.27 -14.25
C GLU A 123 8.16 -1.65 -13.62
N SER A 124 9.22 -0.91 -13.91
CA SER A 124 10.54 -1.13 -13.32
C SER A 124 10.60 -0.68 -11.85
N HIS A 125 11.60 -1.17 -11.11
CA HIS A 125 11.87 -0.68 -9.74
C HIS A 125 12.09 0.84 -9.70
N LYS A 126 12.80 1.38 -10.70
CA LYS A 126 13.07 2.83 -10.82
C LYS A 126 11.76 3.61 -11.02
N SER A 127 10.90 3.18 -11.94
CA SER A 127 9.61 3.83 -12.20
C SER A 127 8.68 3.76 -10.99
N ALA A 128 8.61 2.61 -10.31
CA ALA A 128 7.84 2.46 -9.09
C ALA A 128 8.31 3.39 -7.95
N ARG A 129 9.62 3.67 -7.88
CA ARG A 129 10.14 4.66 -6.93
C ARG A 129 9.70 6.07 -7.25
N VAL A 130 9.73 6.47 -8.53
CA VAL A 130 9.21 7.79 -8.96
C VAL A 130 7.72 7.90 -8.62
N ARG A 131 6.94 6.85 -8.91
CA ARG A 131 5.51 6.80 -8.56
C ARG A 131 5.29 6.93 -7.05
N ALA A 132 6.12 6.28 -6.23
CA ALA A 132 6.04 6.40 -4.77
C ALA A 132 6.43 7.81 -4.28
N ASP A 133 7.43 8.45 -4.88
CA ASP A 133 7.81 9.82 -4.55
C ASP A 133 6.68 10.80 -4.90
N ASN A 134 6.07 10.69 -6.09
CA ASN A 134 4.92 11.51 -6.51
C ASN A 134 3.70 11.29 -5.58
N MET A 135 3.35 10.03 -5.34
CA MET A 135 2.22 9.67 -4.47
C MET A 135 2.42 10.19 -3.04
N SER A 136 3.64 10.13 -2.52
CA SER A 136 3.94 10.67 -1.18
C SER A 136 3.72 12.18 -1.10
N GLY A 137 3.97 12.92 -2.18
CA GLY A 137 3.65 14.35 -2.30
C GLY A 137 2.14 14.62 -2.29
N ILE A 138 1.37 13.83 -3.02
CA ILE A 138 -0.11 13.90 -3.04
C ILE A 138 -0.68 13.63 -1.64
N LEU A 139 -0.21 12.58 -0.97
CA LEU A 139 -0.64 12.26 0.40
C LEU A 139 -0.28 13.37 1.39
N ALA A 140 0.91 13.96 1.25
CA ALA A 140 1.33 15.10 2.07
C ALA A 140 0.43 16.32 1.85
N ASN A 141 -0.03 16.57 0.62
CA ASN A 141 -0.96 17.66 0.33
C ASN A 141 -2.35 17.42 0.95
N HIS A 142 -2.87 16.21 0.91
CA HIS A 142 -4.14 15.86 1.56
C HIS A 142 -4.10 16.04 3.09
N SER A 143 -2.94 15.87 3.71
CA SER A 143 -2.79 15.97 5.17
C SER A 143 -2.54 17.42 5.68
N LYS A 144 -2.36 18.40 4.79
CA LYS A 144 -2.11 19.80 5.18
C LYS A 144 -3.20 20.36 6.10
N GLY A 145 -2.80 21.25 7.00
CA GLY A 145 -3.72 21.92 7.93
C GLY A 145 -4.04 21.10 9.17
N GLY A 146 -3.21 20.13 9.52
CA GLY A 146 -3.37 19.28 10.70
C GLY A 146 -4.33 18.11 10.49
N LYS A 147 -4.66 17.79 9.24
CA LYS A 147 -5.57 16.66 8.92
C LYS A 147 -4.93 15.32 9.15
N ILE A 148 -5.77 14.37 9.53
CA ILE A 148 -5.45 12.95 9.64
C ILE A 148 -5.93 12.26 8.39
N ILE A 149 -5.04 11.64 7.61
CA ILE A 149 -5.44 10.83 6.46
C ILE A 149 -5.16 9.35 6.71
N TYR A 150 -6.10 8.51 6.30
CA TYR A 150 -5.96 7.05 6.30
C TYR A 150 -5.83 6.54 4.87
N VAL A 151 -4.82 5.71 4.61
CA VAL A 151 -4.48 5.20 3.28
C VAL A 151 -4.45 3.68 3.30
N SER A 152 -5.35 3.04 2.55
CA SER A 152 -5.36 1.60 2.33
C SER A 152 -4.59 1.24 1.05
N GLY A 153 -3.46 0.57 1.19
CA GLY A 153 -2.58 0.19 0.10
C GLY A 153 -2.02 -1.22 0.22
N HIS A 154 -0.80 -1.42 -0.28
CA HIS A 154 -0.21 -2.75 -0.49
C HIS A 154 1.16 -2.88 0.18
N GLY A 155 1.59 -4.14 0.36
CA GLY A 155 2.74 -4.44 1.19
C GLY A 155 4.04 -3.79 0.72
N TRP A 156 4.43 -4.01 -0.53
CA TRP A 156 5.69 -3.49 -1.05
C TRP A 156 5.62 -2.00 -1.37
N PHE A 157 4.55 -1.56 -2.01
CA PHE A 157 4.37 -0.15 -2.33
C PHE A 157 4.34 0.73 -1.07
N ASN A 158 3.71 0.27 0.02
CA ASN A 158 3.72 0.96 1.31
C ASN A 158 5.14 1.07 1.91
N ARG A 159 6.05 0.13 1.62
CA ARG A 159 7.48 0.26 2.00
C ARG A 159 8.18 1.35 1.19
N MET A 160 7.86 1.46 -0.09
CA MET A 160 8.41 2.52 -0.95
C MET A 160 7.89 3.89 -0.50
N LEU A 161 6.59 4.04 -0.26
CA LEU A 161 5.99 5.25 0.32
C LEU A 161 6.62 5.64 1.66
N LYS A 162 6.92 4.66 2.54
CA LYS A 162 7.65 4.93 3.79
C LYS A 162 9.00 5.60 3.52
N GLY A 163 9.73 5.13 2.52
CA GLY A 163 11.02 5.71 2.12
C GLY A 163 10.86 7.14 1.65
N SER A 164 9.90 7.38 0.75
CA SER A 164 9.61 8.70 0.17
C SER A 164 9.13 9.71 1.21
N LEU A 165 8.21 9.32 2.10
CA LEU A 165 7.76 10.17 3.20
C LEU A 165 8.90 10.55 4.16
N LYS A 166 9.79 9.60 4.50
CA LYS A 166 10.95 9.90 5.35
C LYS A 166 11.87 10.92 4.72
N LYS A 167 12.13 10.84 3.41
CA LYS A 167 12.92 11.84 2.67
C LYS A 167 12.29 13.24 2.72
N GLN A 168 10.95 13.32 2.81
CA GLN A 168 10.20 14.57 2.94
C GLN A 168 10.07 15.07 4.40
N GLY A 169 10.82 14.48 5.34
CA GLY A 169 10.85 14.89 6.75
C GLY A 169 9.76 14.30 7.64
N TRP A 170 8.96 13.34 7.13
CA TRP A 170 7.96 12.67 7.95
C TRP A 170 8.59 11.71 8.95
N LYS A 171 8.18 11.80 10.22
CA LYS A 171 8.64 10.91 11.30
C LYS A 171 7.67 9.75 11.48
N CYS A 172 8.15 8.51 11.30
CA CYS A 172 7.35 7.30 11.57
C CYS A 172 7.23 7.11 13.09
N LYS A 173 6.06 7.36 13.65
CA LYS A 173 5.78 7.28 15.09
C LYS A 173 5.33 5.90 15.55
N SER A 174 4.76 5.11 14.65
CA SER A 174 4.29 3.74 14.97
C SER A 174 4.29 2.88 13.71
N GLN A 175 4.71 1.62 13.86
CA GLN A 175 4.60 0.59 12.83
C GLN A 175 4.47 -0.79 13.49
N ASN A 176 3.79 -1.73 12.83
CA ASN A 176 3.59 -3.10 13.32
C ASN A 176 3.88 -4.17 12.24
N GLY A 177 4.89 -3.94 11.42
CA GLY A 177 5.36 -4.91 10.43
C GLY A 177 4.72 -4.77 9.06
N ASP A 178 4.62 -5.90 8.33
CA ASP A 178 4.24 -5.96 6.91
C ASP A 178 3.15 -7.01 6.60
N LEU A 179 2.51 -7.59 7.61
CA LEU A 179 1.41 -8.53 7.41
C LEU A 179 0.12 -7.81 6.97
N HIS A 180 -0.92 -8.57 6.63
CA HIS A 180 -2.25 -7.97 6.38
C HIS A 180 -2.68 -7.15 7.59
N TRP A 181 -3.36 -6.02 7.36
CA TRP A 181 -3.74 -5.06 8.38
C TRP A 181 -2.57 -4.39 9.12
N SER A 182 -1.32 -4.61 8.69
CA SER A 182 -0.20 -3.84 9.25
C SER A 182 -0.30 -2.37 8.85
N HIS A 183 0.24 -1.52 9.70
CA HIS A 183 0.16 -0.08 9.49
C HIS A 183 1.45 0.64 9.85
N ARG A 184 1.58 1.86 9.33
CA ARG A 184 2.60 2.85 9.66
C ARG A 184 1.94 4.20 9.83
N ARG A 185 2.20 4.85 10.96
CA ARG A 185 1.72 6.18 11.25
C ARG A 185 2.89 7.16 11.18
N PHE A 186 2.73 8.17 10.33
CA PHE A 186 3.69 9.24 10.14
C PHE A 186 3.12 10.56 10.66
N GLU A 187 4.01 11.40 11.19
CA GLU A 187 3.67 12.73 11.65
C GLU A 187 4.71 13.73 11.18
N ARG A 188 4.23 14.93 10.89
CA ARG A 188 5.05 16.11 10.58
C ARG A 188 4.38 17.34 11.19
N PRO A 189 5.13 18.30 11.78
CA PRO A 189 4.56 19.57 12.21
C PRO A 189 3.81 20.25 11.07
N THR A 190 2.61 20.72 11.35
CA THR A 190 1.80 21.43 10.34
C THR A 190 2.52 22.71 9.93
N GLN A 191 2.82 22.84 8.65
CA GLN A 191 3.35 24.08 8.11
C GLN A 191 2.24 25.14 8.16
N LYS A 192 2.49 26.29 8.80
CA LYS A 192 1.59 27.42 8.73
C LYS A 192 1.40 27.77 7.26
N LEU A 193 0.16 27.81 6.80
CA LEU A 193 -0.15 28.39 5.50
C LEU A 193 0.33 29.85 5.57
N VAL A 194 1.37 30.17 4.82
CA VAL A 194 1.73 31.55 4.57
C VAL A 194 0.53 32.12 3.81
N LYS A 195 -0.31 32.92 4.48
CA LYS A 195 -1.28 33.76 3.78
C LYS A 195 -0.45 34.71 2.93
N ASN A 196 -0.35 34.42 1.63
CA ASN A 196 0.09 35.46 0.71
C ASN A 196 -0.95 36.55 0.82
N GLY A 197 -0.59 37.59 1.56
CA GLY A 197 -1.35 38.85 1.60
C GLY A 197 -1.31 39.47 0.21
N ASN A 198 -2.48 39.70 -0.35
CA ASN A 198 -2.64 40.66 -1.40
C ASN A 198 -2.42 42.05 -0.83
#